data_ae4259d86efe726c00938239e40918db
#
_entry.id   ae4259d86efe726c00938239e40918db
#
_cell.length_a   1.000
_cell.length_b   1.000
_cell.length_c   1.000
_cell.angle_alpha   90.00
_cell.angle_beta   90.00
_cell.angle_gamma   90.00
#
_symmetry.space_group_name_H-M   'P 1'
#
loop_
_entity.id
_entity.type
_entity.pdbx_description
1 polymer ?
#
loop_
_entity_poly.entity_id
_entity_poly.type
_entity_poly.pdbx_seq_one_letter_code
_entity_poly.pdbx_strand_id
1 'polypeptide(L)'
;VTVVDSGGNKYAIDGNTQQYVVLFPGSTYEFNQDDSSNGGHPLRFSETSDGTHNSGSEYTTGVTTSGTPGSATAFTKIEVTSSTPVILYYYCSSHSGMGGNVDIPGGSGSGHTDRGLSVGGTTPSGTNIIDYLQISTTGNASDFGDTTSNVYDGNCASNTTRCVYGNGDNAPGLSNVIQYTVFSTKGNMADFGDSTLARSQTTNGTMSNKVRGFYGPGYVTGSGAQNRIEVITIPSMGNAVDFGDRSIADGLRSAAGVCSPTRAVFCGGRGPSGNTDTMDYITMASAGNASDFGNLVADNRYCAGLSSETRGVVFGGSGVNVIQYITTASTGNATDFGDTSTNLQTSGGTSNNVRGVMLGGSTPSIVNTIQYITIGSTGNTTDFGDLSAARTNTSGSSGSHGGLQ
;
A
#
# COMPACT_ATOMS: atom_id res chain seq x y z
N VAL A 1 18.70 -25.81 -4.34
CA VAL A 1 17.96 -25.62 -5.61
C VAL A 1 17.98 -26.92 -6.38
N THR A 2 16.87 -27.29 -6.98
CA THR A 2 16.76 -28.41 -7.92
C THR A 2 16.04 -27.93 -9.19
N VAL A 3 16.17 -28.67 -10.30
CA VAL A 3 15.39 -28.44 -11.51
C VAL A 3 14.33 -29.54 -11.62
N VAL A 4 13.10 -29.14 -11.80
CA VAL A 4 11.94 -30.04 -11.91
C VAL A 4 11.21 -29.80 -13.24
N ASP A 5 10.55 -30.81 -13.79
CA ASP A 5 9.67 -30.66 -14.95
C ASP A 5 8.26 -30.28 -14.49
N SER A 6 7.84 -29.09 -14.86
CA SER A 6 6.50 -28.56 -14.59
C SER A 6 6.02 -27.76 -15.82
N GLY A 7 5.71 -28.47 -16.89
CA GLY A 7 5.44 -27.88 -18.20
C GLY A 7 6.71 -27.24 -18.81
N GLY A 8 7.84 -27.92 -18.63
CA GLY A 8 9.22 -27.51 -18.94
C GLY A 8 10.06 -27.37 -17.67
N ASN A 9 11.37 -27.26 -17.85
CA ASN A 9 12.31 -27.13 -16.73
C ASN A 9 12.04 -25.88 -15.91
N LYS A 10 11.89 -26.03 -14.58
CA LYS A 10 11.69 -24.97 -13.59
C LYS A 10 12.65 -25.16 -12.42
N TYR A 11 13.11 -24.06 -11.81
CA TYR A 11 13.78 -24.15 -10.52
C TYR A 11 12.78 -24.45 -9.40
N ALA A 12 13.13 -25.37 -8.54
CA ALA A 12 12.51 -25.55 -7.24
C ALA A 12 13.51 -25.12 -6.15
N ILE A 13 13.11 -24.21 -5.29
CA ILE A 13 13.86 -23.74 -4.13
C ILE A 13 13.15 -24.29 -2.90
N ASP A 14 13.91 -25.01 -2.05
CA ASP A 14 13.38 -25.72 -0.88
C ASP A 14 12.15 -26.59 -1.19
N GLY A 15 12.18 -27.23 -2.38
CA GLY A 15 11.12 -28.11 -2.86
C GLY A 15 9.93 -27.42 -3.52
N ASN A 16 9.86 -26.10 -3.56
CA ASN A 16 8.75 -25.34 -4.15
C ASN A 16 9.12 -24.82 -5.55
N THR A 17 8.36 -25.22 -6.55
CA THR A 17 8.56 -24.82 -7.95
C THR A 17 8.35 -23.32 -8.13
N GLN A 18 9.34 -22.65 -8.76
CA GLN A 18 9.34 -21.19 -8.98
C GLN A 18 9.02 -20.40 -7.71
N GLN A 19 9.59 -20.84 -6.56
CA GLN A 19 9.37 -20.26 -5.24
C GLN A 19 9.54 -18.75 -5.26
N TYR A 20 8.57 -18.04 -4.71
CA TYR A 20 8.72 -16.65 -4.34
C TYR A 20 9.69 -16.52 -3.17
N VAL A 21 10.77 -15.78 -3.35
CA VAL A 21 11.86 -15.69 -2.38
C VAL A 21 11.86 -14.28 -1.76
N VAL A 22 12.03 -14.22 -0.43
CA VAL A 22 12.19 -12.95 0.31
C VAL A 22 13.56 -12.92 0.95
N LEU A 23 14.37 -11.89 0.63
CA LEU A 23 15.71 -11.70 1.17
C LEU A 23 15.78 -10.35 1.91
N PHE A 24 16.50 -10.32 3.05
CA PHE A 24 16.57 -9.12 3.87
C PHE A 24 17.96 -8.48 3.83
N PRO A 25 18.06 -7.13 3.76
CA PRO A 25 19.33 -6.42 3.86
C PRO A 25 20.11 -6.76 5.13
N GLY A 26 21.44 -6.83 5.01
CA GLY A 26 22.36 -7.22 6.08
C GLY A 26 22.59 -8.72 6.17
N SER A 27 22.03 -9.52 5.28
CA SER A 27 22.17 -10.98 5.25
C SER A 27 22.80 -11.46 3.94
N THR A 28 23.42 -12.62 3.99
CA THR A 28 23.96 -13.32 2.82
C THR A 28 23.18 -14.63 2.61
N TYR A 29 22.73 -14.85 1.39
CA TYR A 29 21.96 -16.03 1.01
C TYR A 29 22.70 -16.83 -0.05
N GLU A 30 22.70 -18.15 0.11
CA GLU A 30 23.35 -19.08 -0.81
C GLU A 30 22.31 -20.00 -1.44
N PHE A 31 22.28 -19.98 -2.76
CA PHE A 31 21.48 -20.87 -3.60
C PHE A 31 22.38 -22.02 -4.04
N ASN A 32 22.37 -23.10 -3.28
CA ASN A 32 23.16 -24.28 -3.55
C ASN A 32 22.65 -24.94 -4.85
N GLN A 33 23.57 -25.21 -5.78
CA GLN A 33 23.31 -25.81 -7.10
C GLN A 33 24.09 -27.13 -7.32
N ASP A 34 24.44 -27.84 -6.25
CA ASP A 34 25.22 -29.09 -6.33
C ASP A 34 24.38 -30.29 -6.80
N ASP A 35 23.05 -30.25 -6.69
CA ASP A 35 22.17 -31.29 -7.19
C ASP A 35 22.33 -31.45 -8.72
N SER A 36 22.46 -32.71 -9.16
CA SER A 36 22.74 -33.04 -10.55
C SER A 36 21.70 -32.51 -11.55
N SER A 37 20.46 -32.27 -11.12
CA SER A 37 19.42 -31.68 -11.95
C SER A 37 19.74 -30.24 -12.40
N ASN A 38 20.64 -29.55 -11.69
CA ASN A 38 21.09 -28.21 -12.08
C ASN A 38 22.11 -28.23 -13.24
N GLY A 39 22.53 -29.40 -13.73
CA GLY A 39 23.48 -29.50 -14.83
C GLY A 39 23.06 -28.75 -16.08
N GLY A 40 23.84 -27.75 -16.52
CA GLY A 40 23.49 -26.85 -17.62
C GLY A 40 22.51 -25.73 -17.26
N HIS A 41 22.13 -25.55 -16.00
CA HIS A 41 21.16 -24.57 -15.55
C HIS A 41 21.79 -23.60 -14.52
N PRO A 42 22.65 -22.63 -14.93
CA PRO A 42 23.22 -21.65 -14.02
C PRO A 42 22.17 -20.66 -13.50
N LEU A 43 21.94 -20.61 -12.17
CA LEU A 43 21.08 -19.62 -11.55
C LEU A 43 21.79 -18.26 -11.50
N ARG A 44 21.11 -17.21 -11.93
CA ARG A 44 21.57 -15.82 -11.91
C ARG A 44 20.45 -14.92 -11.43
N PHE A 45 20.79 -13.65 -11.13
CA PHE A 45 19.83 -12.60 -10.76
C PHE A 45 19.76 -11.52 -11.84
N SER A 46 18.61 -10.86 -11.93
CA SER A 46 18.37 -9.70 -12.81
C SER A 46 17.28 -8.81 -12.23
N GLU A 47 17.28 -7.52 -12.58
CA GLU A 47 16.17 -6.60 -12.31
C GLU A 47 15.01 -6.77 -13.31
N THR A 48 15.21 -7.54 -14.37
CA THR A 48 14.20 -7.87 -15.39
C THR A 48 13.75 -9.32 -15.23
N SER A 49 12.44 -9.55 -15.26
CA SER A 49 11.87 -10.90 -15.24
C SER A 49 12.46 -11.74 -16.35
N ASP A 50 12.88 -12.98 -16.03
CA ASP A 50 13.58 -13.90 -16.94
C ASP A 50 14.92 -13.36 -17.49
N GLY A 51 15.47 -12.31 -16.89
CA GLY A 51 16.80 -11.80 -17.12
C GLY A 51 17.15 -11.51 -18.57
N THR A 52 18.26 -12.08 -19.04
CA THR A 52 18.78 -11.87 -20.41
C THR A 52 17.88 -12.44 -21.51
N HIS A 53 16.94 -13.33 -21.19
CA HIS A 53 15.96 -13.85 -22.15
C HIS A 53 14.84 -12.86 -22.45
N ASN A 54 14.65 -11.86 -21.56
CA ASN A 54 13.67 -10.78 -21.73
C ASN A 54 14.35 -9.40 -21.85
N SER A 55 15.47 -9.34 -22.57
CA SER A 55 16.24 -8.11 -22.83
C SER A 55 16.81 -7.41 -21.59
N GLY A 56 16.83 -8.06 -20.43
CA GLY A 56 17.47 -7.58 -19.22
C GLY A 56 18.96 -7.87 -19.17
N SER A 57 19.62 -7.39 -18.12
CA SER A 57 21.02 -7.66 -17.81
C SER A 57 21.15 -8.49 -16.54
N GLU A 58 22.23 -9.24 -16.42
CA GLU A 58 22.56 -9.93 -15.16
C GLU A 58 22.88 -8.92 -14.07
N TYR A 59 22.29 -9.10 -12.91
CA TYR A 59 22.63 -8.35 -11.69
C TYR A 59 23.78 -9.05 -10.96
N THR A 60 24.89 -8.35 -10.81
CA THR A 60 26.14 -8.90 -10.27
C THR A 60 26.60 -8.26 -8.97
N THR A 61 26.00 -7.16 -8.52
CA THR A 61 26.41 -6.46 -7.29
C THR A 61 26.14 -7.31 -6.07
N GLY A 62 27.19 -7.62 -5.31
CA GLY A 62 27.09 -8.54 -4.16
C GLY A 62 26.88 -10.01 -4.51
N VAL A 63 26.90 -10.38 -5.80
CA VAL A 63 26.69 -11.75 -6.25
C VAL A 63 28.04 -12.45 -6.48
N THR A 64 28.16 -13.69 -5.98
CA THR A 64 29.31 -14.56 -6.18
C THR A 64 28.83 -15.93 -6.64
N THR A 65 29.47 -16.49 -7.65
CA THR A 65 29.18 -17.85 -8.12
C THR A 65 30.40 -18.74 -7.97
N SER A 66 30.18 -20.02 -7.72
CA SER A 66 31.24 -21.03 -7.60
C SER A 66 30.80 -22.35 -8.22
N GLY A 67 31.76 -23.10 -8.76
CA GLY A 67 31.56 -24.41 -9.32
C GLY A 67 30.78 -24.42 -10.63
N THR A 68 30.51 -25.62 -11.13
CA THR A 68 29.64 -25.88 -12.28
C THR A 68 28.29 -26.38 -11.75
N PRO A 69 27.16 -25.74 -12.10
CA PRO A 69 25.84 -26.22 -11.66
C PRO A 69 25.65 -27.71 -11.95
N GLY A 70 25.13 -28.44 -10.97
CA GLY A 70 25.01 -29.90 -11.01
C GLY A 70 26.25 -30.66 -10.50
N SER A 71 27.28 -29.95 -10.05
CA SER A 71 28.51 -30.56 -9.48
C SER A 71 28.69 -30.13 -8.03
N ALA A 72 29.39 -30.93 -7.26
CA ALA A 72 29.68 -30.64 -5.84
C ALA A 72 30.27 -29.22 -5.64
N THR A 73 29.81 -28.51 -4.62
CA THR A 73 30.21 -27.16 -4.25
C THR A 73 29.75 -26.04 -5.22
N ALA A 74 28.87 -26.33 -6.17
CA ALA A 74 28.29 -25.31 -7.03
C ALA A 74 27.24 -24.47 -6.28
N PHE A 75 27.36 -23.15 -6.36
CA PHE A 75 26.37 -22.23 -5.75
C PHE A 75 26.33 -20.88 -6.48
N THR A 76 25.22 -20.19 -6.27
CA THR A 76 25.09 -18.74 -6.49
C THR A 76 24.76 -18.09 -5.15
N LYS A 77 25.57 -17.12 -4.74
CA LYS A 77 25.44 -16.43 -3.43
C LYS A 77 25.18 -14.95 -3.67
N ILE A 78 24.31 -14.34 -2.88
CA ILE A 78 24.04 -12.91 -2.90
C ILE A 78 24.18 -12.32 -1.48
N GLU A 79 24.99 -11.28 -1.35
CA GLU A 79 25.04 -10.40 -0.18
C GLU A 79 24.03 -9.27 -0.39
N VAL A 80 22.99 -9.25 0.44
CA VAL A 80 21.88 -8.30 0.33
C VAL A 80 22.15 -7.09 1.23
N THR A 81 22.13 -5.91 0.65
CA THR A 81 22.32 -4.63 1.36
C THR A 81 21.12 -3.72 1.13
N SER A 82 21.07 -2.59 1.83
CA SER A 82 20.04 -1.56 1.58
C SER A 82 20.14 -0.93 0.17
N SER A 83 21.25 -1.14 -0.55
CA SER A 83 21.43 -0.71 -1.93
C SER A 83 21.09 -1.80 -2.96
N THR A 84 20.80 -3.03 -2.53
CA THR A 84 20.29 -4.09 -3.43
C THR A 84 18.89 -3.70 -3.90
N PRO A 85 18.55 -3.81 -5.20
CA PRO A 85 17.24 -3.49 -5.72
C PRO A 85 16.12 -4.20 -4.94
N VAL A 86 15.01 -3.50 -4.65
CA VAL A 86 13.86 -4.07 -3.92
C VAL A 86 13.24 -5.27 -4.62
N ILE A 87 13.49 -5.41 -5.93
CA ILE A 87 13.06 -6.57 -6.72
C ILE A 87 14.24 -7.07 -7.53
N LEU A 88 14.48 -8.34 -7.42
CA LEU A 88 15.27 -9.12 -8.36
C LEU A 88 14.44 -10.31 -8.84
N TYR A 89 14.88 -10.89 -9.93
CA TYR A 89 14.39 -12.15 -10.45
C TYR A 89 15.55 -13.12 -10.50
N TYR A 90 15.38 -14.31 -9.93
CA TYR A 90 16.32 -15.38 -10.24
C TYR A 90 15.89 -16.04 -11.54
N TYR A 91 16.86 -16.37 -12.39
CA TYR A 91 16.61 -16.96 -13.69
C TYR A 91 17.73 -17.91 -14.07
N CYS A 92 17.51 -18.77 -15.07
CA CYS A 92 18.56 -19.58 -15.66
C CYS A 92 19.21 -18.82 -16.83
N SER A 93 20.52 -18.60 -16.81
CA SER A 93 21.19 -17.90 -17.93
C SER A 93 21.19 -18.65 -19.25
N SER A 94 20.93 -19.97 -19.22
CA SER A 94 20.90 -20.82 -20.41
C SER A 94 19.52 -21.06 -21.01
N HIS A 95 18.45 -20.99 -20.18
CA HIS A 95 17.09 -21.37 -20.59
C HIS A 95 16.07 -20.40 -20.00
N SER A 96 15.10 -19.98 -20.84
CA SER A 96 14.04 -19.07 -20.43
C SER A 96 12.96 -19.75 -19.57
N GLY A 97 12.24 -18.94 -18.79
CA GLY A 97 11.04 -19.33 -18.07
C GLY A 97 11.25 -20.26 -16.87
N MET A 98 12.48 -20.43 -16.38
CA MET A 98 12.79 -21.33 -15.27
C MET A 98 12.67 -20.69 -13.89
N GLY A 99 12.85 -19.37 -13.80
CA GLY A 99 13.03 -18.63 -12.56
C GLY A 99 11.76 -18.12 -11.91
N GLY A 100 11.94 -17.25 -10.93
CA GLY A 100 10.87 -16.62 -10.15
C GLY A 100 11.32 -15.29 -9.53
N ASN A 101 10.47 -14.73 -8.67
CA ASN A 101 10.66 -13.42 -8.06
C ASN A 101 11.50 -13.51 -6.79
N VAL A 102 12.31 -12.47 -6.57
CA VAL A 102 13.02 -12.21 -5.31
C VAL A 102 12.62 -10.83 -4.81
N ASP A 103 12.04 -10.75 -3.64
CA ASP A 103 11.66 -9.51 -2.99
C ASP A 103 12.66 -9.15 -1.89
N ILE A 104 13.08 -7.88 -1.85
CA ILE A 104 14.07 -7.40 -0.88
C ILE A 104 13.46 -6.23 -0.11
N PRO A 105 12.69 -6.50 0.96
CA PRO A 105 12.10 -5.46 1.80
C PRO A 105 13.19 -4.59 2.43
N GLY A 106 13.23 -3.30 2.06
CA GLY A 106 14.27 -2.37 2.51
C GLY A 106 15.48 -2.27 1.57
N GLY A 107 15.42 -2.87 0.39
CA GLY A 107 16.35 -2.65 -0.71
C GLY A 107 16.16 -1.29 -1.39
N SER A 108 16.97 -1.01 -2.41
CA SER A 108 16.91 0.25 -3.18
C SER A 108 16.11 0.11 -4.48
N GLY A 109 15.58 1.24 -4.97
CA GLY A 109 14.88 1.32 -6.26
C GLY A 109 13.37 1.39 -6.16
N SER A 110 12.73 1.62 -7.31
CA SER A 110 11.28 1.86 -7.44
C SER A 110 10.48 0.65 -7.90
N GLY A 111 10.92 -0.57 -7.66
CA GLY A 111 10.28 -1.82 -8.10
C GLY A 111 8.76 -1.89 -7.84
N HIS A 112 8.29 -2.92 -7.17
CA HIS A 112 6.87 -3.04 -6.79
C HIS A 112 6.40 -1.95 -5.80
N THR A 113 7.33 -1.25 -5.14
CA THR A 113 7.02 -0.14 -4.22
C THR A 113 6.38 1.05 -4.93
N ASP A 114 6.60 1.24 -6.23
CA ASP A 114 5.95 2.31 -7.02
C ASP A 114 4.52 1.96 -7.46
N ARG A 115 4.05 0.75 -7.14
CA ARG A 115 2.68 0.34 -7.45
C ARG A 115 1.69 0.91 -6.44
N GLY A 116 0.74 1.70 -6.94
CA GLY A 116 -0.43 2.14 -6.19
C GLY A 116 -1.63 1.23 -6.49
N LEU A 117 -2.43 0.92 -5.49
CA LEU A 117 -3.69 0.20 -5.61
C LEU A 117 -4.87 1.11 -5.30
N SER A 118 -5.98 0.92 -6.01
CA SER A 118 -7.31 1.41 -5.68
C SER A 118 -8.19 0.22 -5.34
N VAL A 119 -8.70 0.15 -4.12
CA VAL A 119 -9.39 -1.03 -3.57
C VAL A 119 -10.86 -0.74 -3.35
N GLY A 120 -11.74 -1.59 -3.88
CA GLY A 120 -13.18 -1.54 -3.69
C GLY A 120 -13.84 -0.25 -4.18
N GLY A 121 -14.86 0.19 -3.47
CA GLY A 121 -15.66 1.38 -3.76
C GLY A 121 -17.09 1.06 -4.22
N THR A 122 -17.82 2.09 -4.67
CA THR A 122 -19.20 1.95 -5.18
C THR A 122 -19.36 2.48 -6.60
N THR A 123 -20.15 1.74 -7.46
CA THR A 123 -20.47 2.08 -8.84
C THR A 123 -21.74 1.35 -9.35
N PRO A 124 -22.96 1.74 -9.13
CA PRO A 124 -23.57 2.47 -8.02
C PRO A 124 -23.66 1.64 -6.73
N SER A 125 -23.39 0.36 -6.75
CA SER A 125 -23.31 -0.53 -5.59
C SER A 125 -21.87 -0.89 -5.27
N GLY A 126 -21.62 -1.46 -4.10
CA GLY A 126 -20.28 -1.94 -3.71
C GLY A 126 -19.66 -2.85 -4.76
N THR A 127 -18.34 -2.75 -4.95
CA THR A 127 -17.57 -3.56 -5.89
C THR A 127 -16.38 -4.22 -5.22
N ASN A 128 -15.92 -5.35 -5.81
CA ASN A 128 -14.72 -6.07 -5.37
C ASN A 128 -13.46 -5.69 -6.16
N ILE A 129 -13.55 -4.80 -7.14
CA ILE A 129 -12.46 -4.46 -8.06
C ILE A 129 -11.26 -3.89 -7.31
N ILE A 130 -10.08 -4.38 -7.63
CA ILE A 130 -8.80 -3.77 -7.28
C ILE A 130 -8.11 -3.35 -8.57
N ASP A 131 -7.87 -2.05 -8.72
CA ASP A 131 -7.05 -1.52 -9.80
C ASP A 131 -5.64 -1.21 -9.30
N TYR A 132 -4.64 -1.27 -10.21
CA TYR A 132 -3.29 -0.81 -9.94
C TYR A 132 -2.80 0.19 -10.98
N LEU A 133 -1.88 1.03 -10.57
CA LEU A 133 -1.17 1.99 -11.40
C LEU A 133 0.31 2.07 -10.97
N GLN A 134 1.15 2.61 -11.83
CA GLN A 134 2.53 2.97 -11.50
C GLN A 134 2.58 4.44 -11.13
N ILE A 135 2.85 4.77 -9.86
CA ILE A 135 2.73 6.15 -9.34
C ILE A 135 3.64 7.14 -10.09
N SER A 136 4.85 6.72 -10.48
CA SER A 136 5.81 7.58 -11.17
C SER A 136 5.49 7.82 -12.65
N THR A 137 4.58 7.05 -13.25
CA THR A 137 4.26 7.13 -14.68
C THR A 137 2.76 7.34 -14.88
N THR A 138 2.36 8.44 -15.54
CA THR A 138 0.96 8.71 -15.87
C THR A 138 0.40 7.67 -16.84
N GLY A 139 -0.88 7.38 -16.71
CA GLY A 139 -1.61 6.42 -17.54
C GLY A 139 -2.79 5.80 -16.80
N ASN A 140 -3.62 5.09 -17.52
CA ASN A 140 -4.79 4.45 -16.95
C ASN A 140 -4.40 3.30 -16.01
N ALA A 141 -5.18 3.13 -14.97
CA ALA A 141 -5.09 1.98 -14.10
C ALA A 141 -5.49 0.69 -14.84
N SER A 142 -4.97 -0.41 -14.36
CA SER A 142 -5.26 -1.74 -14.90
C SER A 142 -5.76 -2.66 -13.79
N ASP A 143 -6.51 -3.68 -14.18
CA ASP A 143 -7.00 -4.70 -13.25
C ASP A 143 -5.83 -5.39 -12.52
N PHE A 144 -5.98 -5.49 -11.20
CA PHE A 144 -5.05 -6.18 -10.30
C PHE A 144 -5.62 -7.52 -9.81
N GLY A 145 -6.91 -7.55 -9.52
CA GLY A 145 -7.64 -8.67 -8.93
C GLY A 145 -8.83 -8.18 -8.12
N ASP A 146 -9.32 -8.99 -7.20
CA ASP A 146 -10.54 -8.74 -6.44
C ASP A 146 -10.34 -8.83 -4.93
N THR A 147 -11.14 -8.08 -4.18
CA THR A 147 -11.40 -8.31 -2.77
C THR A 147 -12.26 -9.54 -2.57
N THR A 148 -12.28 -10.14 -1.38
CA THR A 148 -13.06 -11.37 -1.07
C THR A 148 -14.57 -11.18 -1.18
N SER A 149 -15.05 -9.95 -1.13
CA SER A 149 -16.46 -9.54 -1.29
C SER A 149 -16.52 -8.11 -1.79
N ASN A 150 -17.69 -7.63 -2.21
CA ASN A 150 -17.88 -6.21 -2.54
C ASN A 150 -17.65 -5.36 -1.28
N VAL A 151 -16.75 -4.37 -1.34
CA VAL A 151 -16.35 -3.54 -0.20
C VAL A 151 -16.28 -2.06 -0.56
N TYR A 152 -16.61 -1.19 0.39
CA TYR A 152 -16.47 0.27 0.29
C TYR A 152 -16.40 0.90 1.69
N ASP A 153 -15.98 2.17 1.78
CA ASP A 153 -15.89 2.92 3.04
C ASP A 153 -14.96 2.30 4.11
N GLY A 154 -14.06 1.41 3.70
CA GLY A 154 -13.00 0.87 4.55
C GLY A 154 -11.70 1.67 4.43
N ASN A 155 -10.61 1.11 4.92
CA ASN A 155 -9.28 1.72 4.86
C ASN A 155 -8.19 0.72 4.50
N CYS A 156 -7.15 1.22 3.84
CA CYS A 156 -5.93 0.46 3.57
C CYS A 156 -4.80 0.83 4.55
N ALA A 157 -4.04 -0.18 4.92
CA ALA A 157 -2.72 -0.07 5.52
C ALA A 157 -1.74 -0.86 4.67
N SER A 158 -0.45 -0.51 4.67
CA SER A 158 0.52 -1.26 3.88
C SER A 158 1.93 -1.19 4.46
N ASN A 159 2.74 -2.18 4.09
CA ASN A 159 4.19 -2.08 4.13
C ASN A 159 4.73 -2.17 2.68
N THR A 160 6.03 -2.34 2.52
CA THR A 160 6.66 -2.44 1.20
C THR A 160 6.20 -3.64 0.37
N THR A 161 5.58 -4.65 0.98
CA THR A 161 5.20 -5.90 0.32
C THR A 161 3.70 -6.14 0.25
N ARG A 162 2.94 -5.71 1.27
CA ARG A 162 1.52 -6.03 1.44
C ARG A 162 0.65 -4.77 1.48
N CYS A 163 -0.47 -4.84 0.78
CA CYS A 163 -1.65 -3.99 0.99
C CYS A 163 -2.64 -4.77 1.86
N VAL A 164 -3.11 -4.16 2.93
CA VAL A 164 -4.08 -4.74 3.87
C VAL A 164 -5.29 -3.82 3.95
N TYR A 165 -6.45 -4.29 3.51
CA TYR A 165 -7.71 -3.56 3.56
C TYR A 165 -8.54 -4.07 4.74
N GLY A 166 -9.12 -3.18 5.51
CA GLY A 166 -9.96 -3.57 6.65
C GLY A 166 -11.20 -2.72 6.84
N ASN A 167 -12.20 -3.33 7.45
CA ASN A 167 -13.49 -2.72 7.75
C ASN A 167 -14.31 -2.36 6.49
N GLY A 168 -15.22 -1.42 6.60
CA GLY A 168 -16.08 -0.95 5.52
C GLY A 168 -17.44 -1.64 5.52
N ASP A 169 -18.23 -1.31 4.51
CA ASP A 169 -19.46 -2.02 4.18
C ASP A 169 -19.17 -3.14 3.18
N ASN A 170 -19.82 -4.29 3.35
CA ASN A 170 -19.71 -5.43 2.43
C ASN A 170 -21.09 -5.98 2.02
N ALA A 171 -22.10 -5.14 1.92
CA ALA A 171 -23.48 -5.51 1.65
C ALA A 171 -23.83 -6.98 2.02
N PRO A 172 -24.69 -7.25 3.06
CA PRO A 172 -25.73 -6.30 3.49
C PRO A 172 -25.40 -5.48 4.73
N GLY A 173 -24.16 -5.38 5.19
CA GLY A 173 -23.88 -4.63 6.42
C GLY A 173 -22.41 -4.31 6.66
N LEU A 174 -22.10 -3.83 7.84
CA LEU A 174 -20.74 -3.48 8.26
C LEU A 174 -19.87 -4.72 8.37
N SER A 175 -18.60 -4.59 8.00
CA SER A 175 -17.62 -5.67 8.05
C SER A 175 -16.54 -5.38 9.11
N ASN A 176 -16.07 -6.44 9.76
CA ASN A 176 -14.83 -6.44 10.56
C ASN A 176 -13.71 -7.20 9.85
N VAL A 177 -13.96 -7.76 8.68
CA VAL A 177 -12.96 -8.54 7.93
C VAL A 177 -11.78 -7.67 7.54
N ILE A 178 -10.58 -8.18 7.78
CA ILE A 178 -9.33 -7.65 7.28
C ILE A 178 -8.80 -8.63 6.23
N GLN A 179 -8.43 -8.12 5.07
CA GLN A 179 -7.94 -8.92 3.95
C GLN A 179 -6.69 -8.29 3.34
N TYR A 180 -5.85 -9.07 2.69
CA TYR A 180 -4.59 -8.59 2.15
C TYR A 180 -4.28 -9.13 0.77
N THR A 181 -3.44 -8.39 0.05
CA THR A 181 -2.73 -8.86 -1.15
C THR A 181 -1.28 -8.40 -1.11
N VAL A 182 -0.44 -8.93 -2.00
CA VAL A 182 0.95 -8.50 -2.14
C VAL A 182 1.11 -7.65 -3.39
N PHE A 183 1.86 -6.53 -3.28
CA PHE A 183 2.03 -5.61 -4.43
C PHE A 183 2.72 -6.25 -5.63
N SER A 184 3.56 -7.24 -5.41
CA SER A 184 4.39 -7.86 -6.45
C SER A 184 3.60 -8.73 -7.42
N THR A 185 2.57 -9.41 -6.96
CA THR A 185 1.82 -10.41 -7.72
C THR A 185 0.36 -9.97 -7.86
N LYS A 186 -0.13 -9.86 -9.10
CA LYS A 186 -1.56 -9.68 -9.33
C LYS A 186 -2.35 -10.86 -8.78
N GLY A 187 -3.52 -10.58 -8.24
CA GLY A 187 -4.42 -11.60 -7.74
C GLY A 187 -5.36 -11.08 -6.67
N ASN A 188 -6.28 -11.93 -6.29
CA ASN A 188 -7.31 -11.60 -5.32
C ASN A 188 -6.74 -11.48 -3.91
N MET A 189 -7.41 -10.69 -3.07
CA MET A 189 -7.12 -10.64 -1.64
C MET A 189 -7.44 -11.96 -0.95
N ALA A 190 -6.69 -12.25 0.10
CA ALA A 190 -6.91 -13.37 1.01
C ALA A 190 -7.22 -12.83 2.41
N ASP A 191 -7.79 -13.69 3.25
CA ASP A 191 -8.06 -13.38 4.65
C ASP A 191 -6.77 -13.05 5.41
N PHE A 192 -6.83 -11.97 6.21
CA PHE A 192 -5.74 -11.54 7.11
C PHE A 192 -6.11 -11.74 8.57
N GLY A 193 -7.37 -11.53 8.93
CA GLY A 193 -7.93 -11.55 10.28
C GLY A 193 -9.10 -10.59 10.42
N ASP A 194 -9.43 -10.18 11.64
CA ASP A 194 -10.59 -9.35 11.96
C ASP A 194 -10.24 -8.11 12.78
N SER A 195 -10.97 -7.03 12.55
CA SER A 195 -11.05 -5.89 13.47
C SER A 195 -11.90 -6.23 14.69
N THR A 196 -11.71 -5.54 15.80
CA THR A 196 -12.51 -5.77 17.02
C THR A 196 -13.97 -5.32 16.86
N LEU A 197 -14.24 -4.43 15.90
CA LEU A 197 -15.56 -3.88 15.61
C LEU A 197 -15.83 -3.85 14.10
N ALA A 198 -17.02 -4.30 13.69
CA ALA A 198 -17.54 -4.07 12.34
C ALA A 198 -17.94 -2.59 12.18
N ARG A 199 -17.33 -1.87 11.23
CA ARG A 199 -17.56 -0.43 11.03
C ARG A 199 -17.29 0.00 9.61
N SER A 200 -17.93 1.10 9.18
CA SER A 200 -17.68 1.77 7.90
C SER A 200 -17.33 3.24 8.09
N GLN A 201 -17.16 3.95 6.97
CA GLN A 201 -16.81 5.37 6.97
C GLN A 201 -15.58 5.65 7.85
N THR A 202 -14.62 4.76 7.75
CA THR A 202 -13.36 4.85 8.50
C THR A 202 -12.48 5.99 7.98
N THR A 203 -11.31 6.11 8.49
CA THR A 203 -10.35 7.12 8.04
C THR A 203 -9.82 6.74 6.66
N ASN A 204 -9.88 7.65 5.69
CA ASN A 204 -9.42 7.41 4.31
C ASN A 204 -8.00 7.96 4.12
N GLY A 205 -7.09 7.08 3.75
CA GLY A 205 -5.65 7.33 3.57
C GLY A 205 -4.81 6.30 4.32
N THR A 206 -3.68 5.94 3.74
CA THR A 206 -2.80 4.92 4.31
C THR A 206 -2.09 5.44 5.57
N MET A 207 -2.37 4.80 6.70
CA MET A 207 -1.73 5.10 7.99
C MET A 207 -0.97 3.87 8.48
N SER A 208 0.28 3.76 8.10
CA SER A 208 1.10 2.62 8.46
C SER A 208 2.59 2.94 8.38
N ASN A 209 3.39 2.10 9.02
CA ASN A 209 4.83 2.04 8.81
C ASN A 209 5.22 0.59 8.38
N LYS A 210 6.52 0.29 8.32
CA LYS A 210 7.01 -1.02 7.87
C LYS A 210 6.43 -2.22 8.63
N VAL A 211 5.92 -2.02 9.86
CA VAL A 211 5.49 -3.08 10.77
C VAL A 211 4.01 -2.98 11.12
N ARG A 212 3.51 -1.78 11.41
CA ARG A 212 2.18 -1.54 11.96
C ARG A 212 1.28 -0.83 10.97
N GLY A 213 0.03 -1.29 10.85
CA GLY A 213 -1.05 -0.61 10.15
C GLY A 213 -2.14 -0.17 11.13
N PHE A 214 -2.70 1.02 10.92
CA PHE A 214 -3.67 1.62 11.82
C PHE A 214 -5.00 1.83 11.11
N TYR A 215 -6.07 1.42 11.77
CA TYR A 215 -7.44 1.70 11.36
C TYR A 215 -8.04 2.74 12.29
N GLY A 216 -8.41 3.87 11.71
CA GLY A 216 -9.05 4.95 12.46
C GLY A 216 -10.50 4.64 12.80
N PRO A 217 -11.12 5.52 13.59
CA PRO A 217 -12.53 5.38 13.94
C PRO A 217 -13.43 5.46 12.70
N GLY A 218 -14.67 5.06 12.89
CA GLY A 218 -15.70 5.03 11.85
C GLY A 218 -17.08 4.98 12.47
N TYR A 219 -18.06 4.50 11.72
CA TYR A 219 -19.45 4.38 12.13
C TYR A 219 -19.82 2.94 12.42
N VAL A 220 -20.47 2.70 13.53
CA VAL A 220 -21.05 1.41 13.94
C VAL A 220 -22.57 1.53 13.99
N THR A 221 -23.27 0.63 13.34
CA THR A 221 -24.75 0.62 13.34
C THR A 221 -25.29 0.48 14.76
N GLY A 222 -26.17 1.39 15.16
CA GLY A 222 -26.77 1.42 16.48
C GLY A 222 -25.94 2.11 17.57
N SER A 223 -24.61 2.28 17.37
CA SER A 223 -23.73 2.95 18.32
C SER A 223 -23.20 4.30 17.81
N GLY A 224 -23.33 4.59 16.51
CA GLY A 224 -22.91 5.85 15.93
C GLY A 224 -21.39 5.94 15.62
N ALA A 225 -20.89 7.16 15.55
CA ALA A 225 -19.46 7.41 15.34
C ALA A 225 -18.64 6.91 16.54
N GLN A 226 -17.44 6.41 16.26
CA GLN A 226 -16.52 5.83 17.26
C GLN A 226 -15.28 6.71 17.38
N ASN A 227 -14.51 6.55 18.46
CA ASN A 227 -13.20 7.19 18.64
C ASN A 227 -12.04 6.18 18.65
N ARG A 228 -12.32 4.88 18.70
CA ARG A 228 -11.32 3.80 18.80
C ARG A 228 -10.40 3.74 17.59
N ILE A 229 -9.11 3.66 17.87
CA ILE A 229 -8.03 3.38 16.93
C ILE A 229 -7.59 1.92 17.13
N GLU A 230 -7.45 1.17 16.06
CA GLU A 230 -6.96 -0.20 16.10
C GLU A 230 -5.66 -0.35 15.32
N VAL A 231 -4.85 -1.32 15.71
CA VAL A 231 -3.56 -1.64 15.09
C VAL A 231 -3.46 -3.09 14.70
N ILE A 232 -2.85 -3.33 13.54
CA ILE A 232 -2.41 -4.64 13.08
C ILE A 232 -0.88 -4.69 12.96
N THR A 233 -0.32 -5.89 13.01
CA THR A 233 1.08 -6.15 12.64
C THR A 233 1.12 -6.68 11.21
N ILE A 234 1.50 -5.85 10.24
CA ILE A 234 1.40 -6.16 8.80
C ILE A 234 2.21 -7.39 8.37
N PRO A 235 3.46 -7.61 8.86
CA PRO A 235 4.24 -8.79 8.49
C PRO A 235 3.64 -10.13 8.95
N SER A 236 2.84 -10.13 10.00
CA SER A 236 2.17 -11.33 10.52
C SER A 236 0.65 -11.20 10.36
N MET A 237 -0.01 -12.25 9.85
CA MET A 237 -1.48 -12.28 9.83
C MET A 237 -2.03 -12.36 11.25
N GLY A 238 -3.25 -11.86 11.45
CA GLY A 238 -3.97 -11.92 12.72
C GLY A 238 -4.90 -10.74 12.93
N ASN A 239 -5.67 -10.81 13.99
CA ASN A 239 -6.68 -9.81 14.31
C ASN A 239 -6.07 -8.49 14.77
N ALA A 240 -6.79 -7.40 14.52
CA ALA A 240 -6.47 -6.09 15.07
C ALA A 240 -6.64 -6.08 16.60
N VAL A 241 -5.88 -5.22 17.25
CA VAL A 241 -6.00 -4.97 18.68
C VAL A 241 -6.25 -3.48 18.93
N ASP A 242 -6.84 -3.17 20.07
CA ASP A 242 -7.05 -1.80 20.50
C ASP A 242 -5.70 -1.10 20.71
N PHE A 243 -5.58 0.10 20.15
CA PHE A 243 -4.38 0.93 20.27
C PHE A 243 -4.61 2.14 21.19
N GLY A 244 -5.82 2.68 21.22
CA GLY A 244 -6.23 3.86 21.95
C GLY A 244 -7.37 4.59 21.22
N ASP A 245 -7.64 5.81 21.65
CA ASP A 245 -8.75 6.62 21.15
C ASP A 245 -8.28 7.92 20.52
N ARG A 246 -9.06 8.46 19.57
CA ARG A 246 -8.93 9.86 19.15
C ARG A 246 -9.29 10.81 20.30
N SER A 247 -8.77 12.03 20.22
CA SER A 247 -9.01 13.06 21.24
C SER A 247 -10.49 13.51 21.38
N ILE A 248 -11.30 13.29 20.34
CA ILE A 248 -12.73 13.64 20.32
C ILE A 248 -13.56 12.47 20.86
N ALA A 249 -14.06 12.63 22.08
CA ALA A 249 -14.75 11.58 22.83
C ALA A 249 -16.05 11.09 22.16
N ASP A 250 -16.78 11.97 21.46
CA ASP A 250 -18.05 11.65 20.79
C ASP A 250 -17.85 10.85 19.49
N GLY A 251 -16.61 10.53 19.13
CA GLY A 251 -16.24 9.78 17.94
C GLY A 251 -16.33 10.59 16.66
N LEU A 252 -15.59 10.13 15.66
CA LEU A 252 -15.56 10.71 14.32
C LEU A 252 -15.64 9.62 13.25
N ARG A 253 -16.12 10.01 12.06
CA ARG A 253 -16.16 9.18 10.84
C ARG A 253 -15.76 10.00 9.62
N SER A 254 -15.39 9.33 8.54
CA SER A 254 -15.09 9.97 7.25
C SER A 254 -13.96 11.02 7.34
N ALA A 255 -12.97 10.78 8.17
CA ALA A 255 -11.76 11.58 8.30
C ALA A 255 -10.75 11.24 7.20
N ALA A 256 -9.77 12.10 6.96
CA ALA A 256 -8.56 11.73 6.23
C ALA A 256 -7.48 11.18 7.17
N GLY A 257 -6.59 10.34 6.62
CA GLY A 257 -5.42 9.84 7.32
C GLY A 257 -4.13 10.12 6.56
N VAL A 258 -3.12 10.64 7.25
CA VAL A 258 -1.77 10.85 6.70
C VAL A 258 -0.73 10.33 7.67
N CYS A 259 0.46 9.98 7.20
CA CYS A 259 1.48 9.42 8.08
C CYS A 259 2.91 9.79 7.71
N SER A 260 3.80 9.62 8.67
CA SER A 260 5.25 9.50 8.53
C SER A 260 5.68 8.15 9.13
N PRO A 261 6.98 7.79 9.13
CA PRO A 261 7.43 6.54 9.77
C PRO A 261 7.12 6.42 11.25
N THR A 262 6.87 7.54 11.94
CA THR A 262 6.70 7.58 13.39
C THR A 262 5.33 8.04 13.85
N ARG A 263 4.58 8.78 13.03
CA ARG A 263 3.27 9.36 13.37
C ARG A 263 2.21 9.01 12.36
N ALA A 264 0.99 8.74 12.84
CA ALA A 264 -0.23 8.80 12.04
C ALA A 264 -1.08 9.98 12.52
N VAL A 265 -1.57 10.78 11.57
CA VAL A 265 -2.38 11.97 11.84
C VAL A 265 -3.76 11.77 11.23
N PHE A 266 -4.78 11.93 12.04
CA PHE A 266 -6.19 11.90 11.66
C PHE A 266 -6.68 13.32 11.41
N CYS A 267 -7.27 13.60 10.27
CA CYS A 267 -7.58 14.96 9.85
C CYS A 267 -9.08 15.12 9.57
N GLY A 268 -9.73 16.03 10.32
CA GLY A 268 -11.15 16.32 10.17
C GLY A 268 -12.06 15.16 10.51
N GLY A 269 -13.19 15.09 9.82
CA GLY A 269 -14.22 14.06 9.98
C GLY A 269 -15.57 14.64 10.40
N ARG A 270 -16.53 13.77 10.71
CA ARG A 270 -17.85 14.15 11.19
C ARG A 270 -18.19 13.45 12.50
N GLY A 271 -18.46 14.25 13.53
CA GLY A 271 -19.04 13.82 14.78
C GLY A 271 -20.54 14.13 14.87
N PRO A 272 -21.15 13.88 16.05
CA PRO A 272 -22.55 14.22 16.33
C PRO A 272 -22.88 15.70 16.14
N SER A 273 -21.95 16.58 16.47
CA SER A 273 -22.13 18.04 16.38
C SER A 273 -21.89 18.62 14.99
N GLY A 274 -21.47 17.81 14.00
CA GLY A 274 -21.17 18.27 12.65
C GLY A 274 -19.79 17.86 12.15
N ASN A 275 -19.32 18.53 11.10
CA ASN A 275 -17.95 18.38 10.62
C ASN A 275 -16.99 19.09 11.59
N THR A 276 -15.71 18.71 11.53
CA THR A 276 -14.64 19.32 12.33
C THR A 276 -13.39 19.57 11.50
N ASP A 277 -12.61 20.56 11.88
CA ASP A 277 -11.27 20.83 11.35
C ASP A 277 -10.16 20.19 12.20
N THR A 278 -10.50 19.59 13.34
CA THR A 278 -9.54 19.03 14.30
C THR A 278 -8.65 17.99 13.67
N MET A 279 -7.34 18.14 13.86
CA MET A 279 -6.36 17.11 13.60
C MET A 279 -5.78 16.59 14.92
N ASP A 280 -5.68 15.28 15.04
CA ASP A 280 -5.00 14.64 16.15
C ASP A 280 -4.07 13.51 15.65
N TYR A 281 -3.06 13.17 16.45
CA TYR A 281 -2.04 12.21 16.03
C TYR A 281 -1.71 11.19 17.10
N ILE A 282 -1.23 10.05 16.66
CA ILE A 282 -0.62 9.01 17.48
C ILE A 282 0.85 8.83 17.12
N THR A 283 1.63 8.44 18.14
CA THR A 283 3.00 7.92 17.93
C THR A 283 2.89 6.42 17.66
N MET A 284 3.26 5.98 16.46
CA MET A 284 3.04 4.58 16.01
C MET A 284 3.77 3.52 16.86
N ALA A 285 4.82 3.90 17.58
CA ALA A 285 5.64 2.97 18.35
C ALA A 285 5.00 2.50 19.66
N SER A 286 4.13 3.32 20.26
CA SER A 286 3.56 3.05 21.60
C SER A 286 2.05 3.24 21.59
N ALA A 287 1.31 2.28 22.17
CA ALA A 287 -0.14 2.40 22.35
C ALA A 287 -0.47 3.56 23.26
N GLY A 288 -1.61 4.19 22.99
CA GLY A 288 -2.13 5.33 23.75
C GLY A 288 -3.06 6.19 22.90
N ASN A 289 -3.74 7.09 23.60
CA ASN A 289 -4.69 8.00 22.94
C ASN A 289 -3.98 9.05 22.07
N ALA A 290 -4.67 9.52 21.05
CA ALA A 290 -4.21 10.59 20.20
C ALA A 290 -4.08 11.92 20.98
N SER A 291 -3.14 12.72 20.54
CA SER A 291 -2.92 14.09 21.04
C SER A 291 -3.26 15.10 19.94
N ASP A 292 -3.61 16.31 20.36
CA ASP A 292 -3.88 17.41 19.44
C ASP A 292 -2.68 17.67 18.52
N PHE A 293 -2.96 17.82 17.23
CA PHE A 293 -1.97 18.16 16.21
C PHE A 293 -2.14 19.61 15.72
N GLY A 294 -3.37 20.11 15.65
CA GLY A 294 -3.76 21.39 15.10
C GLY A 294 -5.05 21.28 14.30
N ASN A 295 -5.30 22.21 13.37
CA ASN A 295 -6.55 22.27 12.62
C ASN A 295 -6.32 22.29 11.10
N LEU A 296 -7.27 21.72 10.35
CA LEU A 296 -7.44 21.96 8.91
C LEU A 296 -7.79 23.45 8.68
N VAL A 297 -7.71 23.92 7.45
CA VAL A 297 -8.09 25.30 7.09
C VAL A 297 -9.59 25.57 7.29
N ALA A 298 -10.43 24.52 7.32
CA ALA A 298 -11.86 24.59 7.59
C ALA A 298 -12.40 23.20 7.98
N ASP A 299 -13.58 23.18 8.61
CA ASP A 299 -14.34 21.96 8.92
C ASP A 299 -14.54 21.10 7.66
N ASN A 300 -14.15 19.83 7.71
CA ASN A 300 -14.22 18.96 6.55
C ASN A 300 -14.50 17.49 6.91
N ARG A 301 -15.12 16.78 5.98
CA ARG A 301 -15.35 15.32 5.98
C ARG A 301 -15.31 14.79 4.56
N TYR A 302 -15.27 13.48 4.40
CA TYR A 302 -15.17 12.82 3.08
C TYR A 302 -13.91 13.21 2.31
N CYS A 303 -12.95 13.77 3.00
CA CYS A 303 -11.60 14.03 2.51
C CYS A 303 -10.76 12.75 2.55
N ALA A 304 -9.68 12.75 1.79
CA ALA A 304 -8.72 11.66 1.80
C ALA A 304 -7.30 12.20 2.00
N GLY A 305 -6.40 11.30 2.39
CA GLY A 305 -5.01 11.65 2.69
C GLY A 305 -4.02 10.84 1.87
N LEU A 306 -2.86 11.43 1.66
CA LEU A 306 -1.66 10.81 1.09
C LEU A 306 -0.41 11.45 1.71
N SER A 307 0.74 10.80 1.62
CA SER A 307 1.91 11.26 2.38
C SER A 307 3.22 10.99 1.65
N SER A 308 4.17 11.93 1.82
CA SER A 308 5.61 11.64 1.77
C SER A 308 6.15 11.46 3.19
N GLU A 309 7.43 11.15 3.33
CA GLU A 309 8.09 11.01 4.64
C GLU A 309 7.89 12.23 5.57
N THR A 310 7.86 13.42 5.01
CA THR A 310 7.83 14.67 5.78
C THR A 310 6.52 15.44 5.69
N ARG A 311 5.72 15.20 4.65
CA ARG A 311 4.52 15.98 4.34
C ARG A 311 3.30 15.08 4.25
N GLY A 312 2.27 15.36 5.04
CA GLY A 312 0.94 14.81 4.87
C GLY A 312 0.09 15.78 4.04
N VAL A 313 -0.66 15.28 3.07
CA VAL A 313 -1.54 16.06 2.21
C VAL A 313 -2.96 15.55 2.37
N VAL A 314 -3.90 16.45 2.66
CA VAL A 314 -5.34 16.18 2.76
C VAL A 314 -6.02 16.89 1.60
N PHE A 315 -6.91 16.21 0.89
CA PHE A 315 -7.53 16.75 -0.31
C PHE A 315 -9.02 16.46 -0.39
N GLY A 316 -9.71 17.35 -1.11
CA GLY A 316 -11.13 17.24 -1.38
C GLY A 316 -11.98 17.35 -0.12
N GLY A 317 -13.12 16.68 -0.14
CA GLY A 317 -14.09 16.66 0.96
C GLY A 317 -15.45 17.23 0.55
N SER A 318 -16.30 17.46 1.54
CA SER A 318 -17.70 17.81 1.31
C SER A 318 -17.87 19.18 0.65
N GLY A 319 -17.99 19.19 -0.69
CA GLY A 319 -18.30 20.39 -1.48
C GLY A 319 -17.10 21.30 -1.76
N VAL A 320 -15.88 20.83 -1.58
CA VAL A 320 -14.66 21.62 -1.77
C VAL A 320 -13.64 20.92 -2.69
N ASN A 321 -12.80 21.72 -3.36
CA ASN A 321 -11.68 21.26 -4.17
C ASN A 321 -10.32 21.48 -3.48
N VAL A 322 -10.30 21.98 -2.26
CA VAL A 322 -9.09 22.37 -1.53
C VAL A 322 -8.15 21.19 -1.30
N ILE A 323 -6.88 21.40 -1.57
CA ILE A 323 -5.78 20.55 -1.14
C ILE A 323 -5.00 21.33 -0.06
N GLN A 324 -4.69 20.68 1.04
CA GLN A 324 -3.96 21.29 2.14
C GLN A 324 -2.91 20.33 2.68
N TYR A 325 -1.87 20.84 3.31
CA TYR A 325 -0.78 20.01 3.79
C TYR A 325 -0.32 20.38 5.20
N ILE A 326 0.30 19.40 5.84
CA ILE A 326 0.99 19.53 7.13
C ILE A 326 2.42 19.01 7.02
N THR A 327 3.29 19.49 7.90
CA THR A 327 4.58 18.87 8.17
C THR A 327 4.39 17.84 9.28
N THR A 328 4.49 16.55 8.98
CA THR A 328 4.13 15.47 9.93
C THR A 328 4.99 15.42 11.19
N ALA A 329 6.22 15.94 11.14
CA ALA A 329 7.16 15.94 12.27
C ALA A 329 6.84 16.97 13.37
N SER A 330 6.10 18.04 13.05
CA SER A 330 5.77 19.12 13.97
C SER A 330 4.26 19.38 14.00
N THR A 331 3.69 19.55 15.19
CA THR A 331 2.29 19.98 15.36
C THR A 331 2.08 21.39 14.82
N GLY A 332 0.89 21.67 14.30
CA GLY A 332 0.49 22.96 13.74
C GLY A 332 -0.66 22.81 12.75
N ASN A 333 -1.23 23.95 12.37
CA ASN A 333 -2.35 23.98 11.45
C ASN A 333 -1.92 23.62 10.01
N ALA A 334 -2.87 23.10 9.27
CA ALA A 334 -2.68 22.85 7.82
C ALA A 334 -2.53 24.18 7.06
N THR A 335 -1.79 24.10 5.96
CA THR A 335 -1.56 25.21 5.05
C THR A 335 -2.14 24.84 3.68
N ASP A 336 -2.65 25.83 2.96
CA ASP A 336 -3.12 25.65 1.60
C ASP A 336 -2.01 25.12 0.69
N PHE A 337 -2.38 24.12 -0.13
CA PHE A 337 -1.48 23.49 -1.09
C PHE A 337 -1.85 23.87 -2.54
N GLY A 338 -3.13 23.99 -2.82
CA GLY A 338 -3.72 24.19 -4.13
C GLY A 338 -5.09 23.51 -4.25
N ASP A 339 -5.51 23.20 -5.47
CA ASP A 339 -6.87 22.68 -5.73
C ASP A 339 -6.86 21.39 -6.56
N THR A 340 -7.84 20.52 -6.31
CA THR A 340 -8.25 19.48 -7.25
C THR A 340 -9.00 20.13 -8.43
N SER A 341 -9.00 19.47 -9.59
CA SER A 341 -9.64 20.00 -10.80
C SER A 341 -11.15 20.23 -10.65
N THR A 342 -11.79 19.56 -9.70
CA THR A 342 -13.22 19.66 -9.38
C THR A 342 -13.43 19.45 -7.87
N ASN A 343 -14.61 19.80 -7.34
CA ASN A 343 -14.98 19.44 -5.97
C ASN A 343 -15.00 17.91 -5.83
N LEU A 344 -13.98 17.34 -5.24
CA LEU A 344 -13.77 15.88 -5.15
C LEU A 344 -14.02 15.40 -3.73
N GLN A 345 -14.92 14.41 -3.58
CA GLN A 345 -15.17 13.79 -2.27
C GLN A 345 -15.15 12.27 -2.37
N THR A 346 -14.89 11.60 -1.24
CA THR A 346 -14.88 10.13 -1.14
C THR A 346 -13.95 9.44 -2.14
N SER A 347 -12.88 10.12 -2.52
CA SER A 347 -11.80 9.62 -3.37
C SER A 347 -10.79 8.81 -2.53
N GLY A 348 -10.11 7.84 -3.12
CA GLY A 348 -8.95 7.19 -2.51
C GLY A 348 -7.67 8.01 -2.71
N GLY A 349 -6.71 7.85 -1.81
CA GLY A 349 -5.37 8.46 -1.93
C GLY A 349 -4.26 7.42 -1.87
N THR A 350 -3.28 7.53 -2.77
CA THR A 350 -2.05 6.73 -2.74
C THR A 350 -0.85 7.60 -3.11
N SER A 351 0.35 7.21 -2.71
CA SER A 351 1.55 8.03 -2.95
C SER A 351 2.84 7.23 -2.96
N ASN A 352 3.86 7.79 -3.56
CA ASN A 352 5.26 7.56 -3.19
C ASN A 352 5.81 8.84 -2.55
N ASN A 353 7.12 8.90 -2.28
CA ASN A 353 7.73 10.08 -1.63
C ASN A 353 7.69 11.36 -2.46
N VAL A 354 7.42 11.27 -3.76
CA VAL A 354 7.45 12.41 -4.69
C VAL A 354 6.06 12.79 -5.18
N ARG A 355 5.24 11.79 -5.53
CA ARG A 355 3.94 11.98 -6.17
C ARG A 355 2.81 11.45 -5.30
N GLY A 356 1.77 12.26 -5.15
CA GLY A 356 0.50 11.88 -4.57
C GLY A 356 -0.55 11.72 -5.66
N VAL A 357 -1.33 10.64 -5.61
CA VAL A 357 -2.32 10.27 -6.62
C VAL A 357 -3.69 10.11 -5.98
N MET A 358 -4.69 10.72 -6.56
CA MET A 358 -6.09 10.76 -6.13
C MET A 358 -6.92 9.89 -7.07
N LEU A 359 -7.72 8.99 -6.53
CA LEU A 359 -8.30 7.84 -7.23
C LEU A 359 -9.84 7.94 -7.27
N GLY A 360 -10.43 8.25 -8.41
CA GLY A 360 -11.88 8.33 -8.58
C GLY A 360 -12.55 9.34 -7.64
N GLY A 361 -13.71 9.00 -7.12
CA GLY A 361 -14.48 9.85 -6.21
C GLY A 361 -15.80 10.33 -6.81
N SER A 362 -16.39 11.38 -6.24
CA SER A 362 -17.66 11.97 -6.68
C SER A 362 -17.58 13.49 -6.83
N THR A 363 -18.19 14.06 -7.92
CA THR A 363 -18.08 15.49 -8.29
C THR A 363 -19.27 16.08 -9.10
N PRO A 364 -20.47 16.18 -8.76
CA PRO A 364 -21.36 15.38 -7.94
C PRO A 364 -21.61 13.95 -8.46
N SER A 365 -21.22 13.64 -9.70
CA SER A 365 -21.31 12.30 -10.28
C SER A 365 -20.08 11.47 -9.90
N ILE A 366 -20.24 10.16 -9.85
CA ILE A 366 -19.12 9.23 -9.65
C ILE A 366 -18.21 9.31 -10.89
N VAL A 367 -16.89 9.41 -10.66
CA VAL A 367 -15.89 9.56 -11.72
C VAL A 367 -14.83 8.45 -11.66
N ASN A 368 -14.17 8.19 -12.80
CA ASN A 368 -13.00 7.32 -12.90
C ASN A 368 -11.68 8.10 -12.96
N THR A 369 -11.73 9.41 -13.02
CA THR A 369 -10.55 10.27 -13.20
C THR A 369 -9.52 10.03 -12.08
N ILE A 370 -8.27 9.88 -12.47
CA ILE A 370 -7.12 9.87 -11.58
C ILE A 370 -6.39 11.20 -11.76
N GLN A 371 -6.08 11.88 -10.64
CA GLN A 371 -5.33 13.12 -10.63
C GLN A 371 -4.08 12.96 -9.77
N TYR A 372 -3.05 13.77 -9.99
CA TYR A 372 -1.84 13.75 -9.17
C TYR A 372 -1.29 15.13 -8.85
N ILE A 373 -0.47 15.16 -7.80
CA ILE A 373 0.35 16.30 -7.38
C ILE A 373 1.80 15.86 -7.19
N THR A 374 2.73 16.81 -7.23
CA THR A 374 4.08 16.64 -6.71
C THR A 374 4.09 17.08 -5.24
N ILE A 375 4.23 16.14 -4.30
CA ILE A 375 4.04 16.42 -2.85
C ILE A 375 5.00 17.50 -2.33
N GLY A 376 6.21 17.58 -2.87
CA GLY A 376 7.22 18.54 -2.45
C GLY A 376 6.94 20.01 -2.81
N SER A 377 6.06 20.27 -3.78
CA SER A 377 5.76 21.63 -4.28
C SER A 377 4.26 21.88 -4.33
N THR A 378 3.81 23.02 -3.78
CA THR A 378 2.40 23.45 -3.83
C THR A 378 1.94 23.71 -5.26
N GLY A 379 0.68 23.46 -5.54
CA GLY A 379 0.05 23.65 -6.84
C GLY A 379 -1.18 22.78 -7.01
N ASN A 380 -1.91 23.02 -8.10
CA ASN A 380 -3.12 22.30 -8.44
C ASN A 380 -2.82 20.91 -9.01
N THR A 381 -3.82 20.04 -9.00
CA THR A 381 -3.69 18.71 -9.60
C THR A 381 -3.50 18.77 -11.12
N THR A 382 -2.85 17.73 -11.61
CA THR A 382 -2.72 17.41 -13.04
C THR A 382 -3.40 16.08 -13.32
N ASP A 383 -3.94 15.91 -14.52
CA ASP A 383 -4.50 14.64 -14.96
C ASP A 383 -3.44 13.54 -14.99
N PHE A 384 -3.81 12.37 -14.47
CA PHE A 384 -2.93 11.20 -14.44
C PHE A 384 -3.41 10.13 -15.43
N GLY A 385 -4.73 9.95 -15.57
CA GLY A 385 -5.41 8.91 -16.34
C GLY A 385 -6.73 8.49 -15.67
N ASP A 386 -7.18 7.27 -15.91
CA ASP A 386 -8.47 6.78 -15.44
C ASP A 386 -8.39 5.43 -14.73
N LEU A 387 -9.26 5.20 -13.74
CA LEU A 387 -9.58 3.88 -13.19
C LEU A 387 -10.29 3.02 -14.24
N SER A 388 -10.27 1.71 -14.08
CA SER A 388 -10.99 0.77 -14.95
C SER A 388 -12.50 1.00 -14.95
N ALA A 389 -13.05 1.54 -13.86
CA ALA A 389 -14.45 1.91 -13.71
C ALA A 389 -14.60 3.15 -12.81
N ALA A 390 -15.63 3.97 -13.08
CA ALA A 390 -15.98 5.10 -12.21
C ALA A 390 -16.40 4.59 -10.84
N ARG A 391 -15.72 5.05 -9.77
CA ARG A 391 -15.94 4.60 -8.38
C ARG A 391 -15.75 5.72 -7.38
N THR A 392 -16.55 5.67 -6.32
CA THR A 392 -16.43 6.50 -5.13
C THR A 392 -16.26 5.62 -3.90
N ASN A 393 -15.92 6.18 -2.74
CA ASN A 393 -15.66 5.43 -1.49
C ASN A 393 -14.56 4.37 -1.64
N THR A 394 -13.59 4.64 -2.51
CA THR A 394 -12.41 3.77 -2.70
C THR A 394 -11.37 4.02 -1.61
N SER A 395 -10.51 3.05 -1.38
CA SER A 395 -9.30 3.21 -0.56
C SER A 395 -8.06 3.05 -1.41
N GLY A 396 -7.06 3.88 -1.15
CA GLY A 396 -5.77 3.79 -1.84
C GLY A 396 -4.67 3.24 -0.96
N SER A 397 -3.66 2.60 -1.57
CA SER A 397 -2.47 2.11 -0.88
C SER A 397 -1.29 1.95 -1.83
N SER A 398 -0.08 2.01 -1.29
CA SER A 398 1.16 1.71 -2.03
C SER A 398 2.22 1.10 -1.13
N GLY A 399 3.22 0.47 -1.73
CA GLY A 399 4.41 0.00 -1.02
C GLY A 399 5.48 1.07 -0.79
N SER A 400 5.18 2.36 -1.01
CA SER A 400 6.17 3.46 -0.99
C SER A 400 5.65 4.78 -0.41
N HIS A 401 4.54 4.76 0.30
CA HIS A 401 3.99 5.97 0.96
C HIS A 401 4.91 6.47 2.09
N GLY A 402 4.65 7.68 2.59
CA GLY A 402 5.52 8.37 3.55
C GLY A 402 5.81 7.66 4.88
N GLY A 403 4.99 6.70 5.28
CA GLY A 403 5.23 5.89 6.47
C GLY A 403 6.27 4.77 6.31
N LEU A 404 6.74 4.51 5.10
CA LEU A 404 7.61 3.37 4.76
C LEU A 404 9.09 3.76 4.53
N GLN A 405 9.43 5.01 4.65
CA GLN A 405 10.79 5.52 4.37
C GLN A 405 11.75 5.31 5.54
#